data_e0db90cae9f2a4790e3c8734827379cf
#
_entry.id   e0db90cae9f2a4790e3c8734827379cf
#
_cell.length_a   1.000
_cell.length_b   1.000
_cell.length_c   1.000
_cell.angle_alpha   90.00
_cell.angle_beta   90.00
_cell.angle_gamma   90.00
#
_symmetry.space_group_name_H-M   'P 1'
#
loop_
_entity.id
_entity.type
_entity.pdbx_description
1 polymer ?
#
loop_
_entity_poly.entity_id
_entity_poly.type
_entity_poly.pdbx_seq_one_letter_code
_entity_poly.pdbx_strand_id
1 'polypeptide(L)'
;MNGLAKKAFLAIKEIFITCVWALAVALFFNCLILVSAAVPTESMMPTLNPGDRMIDTRFSYWFANPERGDVIVFWAPDEDNIRYVKRVIGLPGETVELRAGKLYIDGVFTDAFAQLDTVTAGDWGPYAVPENAYFVMGDNRNHSWDSRFWSNTFVLRKAILGKVTLRY
;
A
#
# COMPACT_ATOMS: atom_id res chain seq x y z
N MET A 1 -55.50 -9.84 -17.45
CA MET A 1 -54.68 -9.25 -16.37
C MET A 1 -55.15 -7.81 -16.18
N ASN A 2 -55.71 -7.47 -15.03
CA ASN A 2 -56.30 -6.18 -14.77
C ASN A 2 -55.21 -5.08 -14.81
N GLY A 3 -55.54 -3.88 -15.31
CA GLY A 3 -54.60 -2.77 -15.47
C GLY A 3 -53.77 -2.42 -14.22
N LEU A 4 -54.35 -2.68 -13.05
CA LEU A 4 -53.70 -2.52 -11.75
C LEU A 4 -52.53 -3.53 -11.53
N ALA A 5 -52.77 -4.78 -11.89
CA ALA A 5 -51.75 -5.85 -11.78
C ALA A 5 -50.55 -5.59 -12.74
N LYS A 6 -50.84 -5.09 -13.93
CA LYS A 6 -49.77 -4.71 -14.91
C LYS A 6 -48.96 -3.54 -14.42
N LYS A 7 -49.59 -2.51 -13.80
CA LYS A 7 -48.85 -1.37 -13.21
C LYS A 7 -48.02 -1.83 -12.01
N ALA A 8 -48.55 -2.66 -11.13
CA ALA A 8 -47.78 -3.20 -10.00
C ALA A 8 -46.61 -4.05 -10.45
N PHE A 9 -46.75 -4.88 -11.47
CA PHE A 9 -45.66 -5.68 -12.03
C PHE A 9 -44.57 -4.83 -12.61
N LEU A 10 -44.91 -3.75 -13.36
CA LEU A 10 -43.93 -2.83 -13.92
C LEU A 10 -43.16 -2.08 -12.82
N ALA A 11 -43.84 -1.60 -11.79
CA ALA A 11 -43.20 -0.92 -10.65
C ALA A 11 -42.24 -1.88 -9.90
N ILE A 12 -42.64 -3.13 -9.67
CA ILE A 12 -41.77 -4.15 -9.05
C ILE A 12 -40.50 -4.39 -9.89
N LYS A 13 -40.71 -4.53 -11.20
CA LYS A 13 -39.58 -4.71 -12.15
C LYS A 13 -38.59 -3.52 -12.10
N GLU A 14 -39.10 -2.29 -12.10
CA GLU A 14 -38.24 -1.09 -12.02
C GLU A 14 -37.46 -1.02 -10.70
N ILE A 15 -38.13 -1.31 -9.58
CA ILE A 15 -37.48 -1.38 -8.26
C ILE A 15 -36.38 -2.44 -8.26
N PHE A 16 -36.67 -3.62 -8.79
CA PHE A 16 -35.70 -4.71 -8.87
C PHE A 16 -34.46 -4.31 -9.70
N ILE A 17 -34.67 -3.71 -10.88
CA ILE A 17 -33.58 -3.26 -11.74
C ILE A 17 -32.74 -2.19 -11.02
N THR A 18 -33.38 -1.24 -10.34
CA THR A 18 -32.69 -0.20 -9.56
C THR A 18 -31.86 -0.80 -8.43
N CYS A 19 -32.39 -1.77 -7.71
CA CYS A 19 -31.66 -2.48 -6.65
C CYS A 19 -30.44 -3.24 -7.21
N VAL A 20 -30.59 -3.89 -8.37
CA VAL A 20 -29.48 -4.60 -9.04
C VAL A 20 -28.36 -3.61 -9.43
N TRP A 21 -28.73 -2.47 -10.03
CA TRP A 21 -27.75 -1.44 -10.36
C TRP A 21 -27.08 -0.84 -9.14
N ALA A 22 -27.84 -0.53 -8.09
CA ALA A 22 -27.28 -0.02 -6.83
C ALA A 22 -26.29 -1.01 -6.20
N LEU A 23 -26.64 -2.30 -6.20
CA LEU A 23 -25.75 -3.35 -5.71
C LEU A 23 -24.49 -3.48 -6.58
N ALA A 24 -24.64 -3.46 -7.91
CA ALA A 24 -23.51 -3.52 -8.83
C ALA A 24 -22.54 -2.36 -8.62
N VAL A 25 -23.05 -1.14 -8.47
CA VAL A 25 -22.26 0.05 -8.18
C VAL A 25 -21.57 -0.06 -6.82
N ALA A 26 -22.29 -0.52 -5.78
CA ALA A 26 -21.71 -0.69 -4.45
C ALA A 26 -20.58 -1.75 -4.46
N LEU A 27 -20.76 -2.86 -5.15
CA LEU A 27 -19.74 -3.90 -5.31
C LEU A 27 -18.55 -3.39 -6.12
N PHE A 28 -18.79 -2.61 -7.17
CA PHE A 28 -17.73 -2.00 -7.97
C PHE A 28 -16.83 -1.09 -7.11
N PHE A 29 -17.42 -0.19 -6.31
CA PHE A 29 -16.65 0.65 -5.40
C PHE A 29 -15.94 -0.16 -4.31
N ASN A 30 -16.58 -1.20 -3.78
CA ASN A 30 -15.94 -2.08 -2.79
C ASN A 30 -14.75 -2.85 -3.36
N CYS A 31 -14.77 -3.22 -4.64
CA CYS A 31 -13.63 -3.84 -5.31
C CYS A 31 -12.48 -2.86 -5.56
N LEU A 32 -12.78 -1.57 -5.73
CA LEU A 32 -11.78 -0.54 -6.01
C LEU A 32 -11.10 -0.02 -4.75
N ILE A 33 -11.81 -0.03 -3.62
CA ILE A 33 -11.33 0.50 -2.34
C ILE A 33 -11.08 -0.68 -1.42
N LEU A 34 -9.82 -0.95 -1.14
CA LEU A 34 -9.47 -1.88 -0.05
C LEU A 34 -9.82 -1.24 1.27
N VAL A 35 -10.68 -1.94 1.98
CA VAL A 35 -11.19 -1.52 3.27
C VAL A 35 -10.05 -1.36 4.28
N SER A 36 -10.03 -0.19 4.89
CA SER A 36 -9.60 0.12 6.23
C SER A 36 -9.02 -1.07 7.02
N ALA A 37 -7.71 -1.21 7.00
CA ALA A 37 -7.00 -2.01 7.99
C ALA A 37 -6.57 -1.08 9.13
N ALA A 38 -6.71 -1.55 10.38
CA ALA A 38 -6.08 -0.87 11.51
C ALA A 38 -4.56 -1.09 11.43
N VAL A 39 -3.78 -0.08 11.75
CA VAL A 39 -2.31 -0.16 11.85
C VAL A 39 -1.97 -0.76 13.22
N PRO A 40 -1.44 -1.99 13.31
CA PRO A 40 -1.20 -2.63 14.59
C PRO A 40 0.17 -2.28 15.19
N THR A 41 1.10 -1.71 14.41
CA THR A 41 2.50 -1.55 14.77
C THR A 41 3.00 -0.11 14.65
N GLU A 42 4.06 0.19 15.36
CA GLU A 42 4.72 1.51 15.36
C GLU A 42 5.65 1.73 14.17
N SER A 43 5.80 0.75 13.29
CA SER A 43 6.83 0.76 12.24
C SER A 43 6.71 1.90 11.22
N MET A 44 5.55 2.53 11.14
CA MET A 44 5.27 3.65 10.23
C MET A 44 5.07 5.00 10.94
N MET A 45 5.38 5.06 12.24
CA MET A 45 5.38 6.34 12.96
C MET A 45 6.45 7.30 12.40
N PRO A 46 6.18 8.59 12.34
CA PRO A 46 4.96 9.29 12.76
C PRO A 46 3.86 9.35 11.69
N THR A 47 4.10 8.78 10.49
CA THR A 47 3.15 8.86 9.37
C THR A 47 1.85 8.12 9.66
N LEU A 48 1.93 6.93 10.23
CA LEU A 48 0.80 6.13 10.69
C LEU A 48 1.06 5.69 12.13
N ASN A 49 0.13 5.96 13.03
CA ASN A 49 0.23 5.54 14.42
C ASN A 49 -0.54 4.25 14.68
N PRO A 50 -0.17 3.47 15.69
CA PRO A 50 -0.96 2.33 16.12
C PRO A 50 -2.40 2.75 16.43
N GLY A 51 -3.37 2.03 15.85
CA GLY A 51 -4.79 2.33 15.99
C GLY A 51 -5.37 3.21 14.88
N ASP A 52 -4.54 3.90 14.09
CA ASP A 52 -5.02 4.63 12.91
C ASP A 52 -5.68 3.65 11.93
N ARG A 53 -6.71 4.14 11.25
CA ARG A 53 -7.32 3.44 10.12
C ARG A 53 -6.82 4.06 8.83
N MET A 54 -6.48 3.22 7.87
CA MET A 54 -6.01 3.64 6.55
C MET A 54 -6.95 3.15 5.46
N ILE A 55 -7.09 3.95 4.43
CA ILE A 55 -7.74 3.57 3.19
C ILE A 55 -6.65 3.36 2.16
N ASP A 56 -6.56 2.16 1.63
CA ASP A 56 -5.71 1.83 0.51
C ASP A 56 -6.52 1.70 -0.78
N THR A 57 -5.97 2.18 -1.87
CA THR A 57 -6.62 2.16 -3.18
C THR A 57 -5.91 1.17 -4.10
N ARG A 58 -6.62 0.10 -4.49
CA ARG A 58 -6.11 -0.92 -5.43
C ARG A 58 -5.89 -0.36 -6.82
N PHE A 59 -6.80 0.48 -7.29
CA PHE A 59 -6.76 1.00 -8.64
C PHE A 59 -5.56 1.92 -8.92
N SER A 60 -4.94 2.48 -7.87
CA SER A 60 -3.77 3.36 -8.01
C SER A 60 -2.66 2.73 -8.85
N TYR A 61 -2.53 1.42 -8.79
CA TYR A 61 -1.47 0.69 -9.48
C TYR A 61 -1.96 -0.20 -10.64
N TRP A 62 -3.18 -0.01 -11.13
CA TRP A 62 -3.64 -0.71 -12.34
C TRP A 62 -2.99 -0.14 -13.61
N PHE A 63 -2.74 1.17 -13.62
CA PHE A 63 -2.20 1.89 -14.77
C PHE A 63 -0.89 2.62 -14.46
N ALA A 64 -0.39 2.52 -13.24
CA ALA A 64 0.83 3.16 -12.79
C ALA A 64 1.70 2.19 -11.99
N ASN A 65 2.95 2.52 -11.83
CA ASN A 65 3.86 1.82 -10.92
C ASN A 65 3.98 2.58 -9.60
N PRO A 66 4.31 1.90 -8.50
CA PRO A 66 4.69 2.58 -7.27
C PRO A 66 5.84 3.54 -7.48
N GLU A 67 5.72 4.72 -6.88
CA GLU A 67 6.73 5.77 -6.91
C GLU A 67 7.50 5.81 -5.59
N ARG A 68 8.71 6.39 -5.63
CA ARG A 68 9.48 6.62 -4.41
C ARG A 68 8.69 7.52 -3.44
N GLY A 69 8.60 7.09 -2.19
CA GLY A 69 7.82 7.78 -1.15
C GLY A 69 6.40 7.28 -0.98
N ASP A 70 5.86 6.49 -1.90
CA ASP A 70 4.56 5.88 -1.73
C ASP A 70 4.52 4.98 -0.49
N VAL A 71 3.47 5.11 0.31
CA VAL A 71 3.17 4.15 1.37
C VAL A 71 2.27 3.07 0.77
N ILE A 72 2.76 1.84 0.77
CA ILE A 72 2.11 0.72 0.09
C ILE A 72 1.70 -0.38 1.06
N VAL A 73 0.59 -1.04 0.73
CA VAL A 73 0.14 -2.30 1.36
C VAL A 73 0.54 -3.45 0.45
N PHE A 74 1.14 -4.48 1.01
CA PHE A 74 1.62 -5.63 0.23
C PHE A 74 1.64 -6.91 1.07
N TRP A 75 1.71 -8.06 0.41
CA TRP A 75 1.94 -9.34 1.06
C TRP A 75 3.38 -9.46 1.53
N ALA A 76 3.59 -9.81 2.79
CA ALA A 76 4.91 -9.96 3.39
C ALA A 76 5.77 -10.97 2.61
N PRO A 77 7.05 -10.65 2.32
CA PRO A 77 7.90 -11.53 1.52
C PRO A 77 8.26 -12.86 2.19
N ASP A 78 8.36 -12.88 3.51
CA ASP A 78 8.82 -14.01 4.31
C ASP A 78 7.70 -14.69 5.12
N GLU A 79 6.47 -14.18 5.05
CA GLU A 79 5.35 -14.67 5.86
C GLU A 79 4.08 -14.82 5.00
N ASP A 80 3.49 -16.01 5.00
CA ASP A 80 2.29 -16.28 4.22
C ASP A 80 1.06 -15.58 4.82
N ASN A 81 0.25 -14.97 3.93
CA ASN A 81 -1.03 -14.35 4.27
C ASN A 81 -0.97 -13.18 5.27
N ILE A 82 0.22 -12.61 5.49
CA ILE A 82 0.38 -11.40 6.31
C ILE A 82 0.56 -10.19 5.39
N ARG A 83 -0.13 -9.10 5.71
CA ARG A 83 -0.01 -7.84 4.99
C ARG A 83 0.83 -6.87 5.80
N TYR A 84 1.79 -6.25 5.13
CA TYR A 84 2.62 -5.19 5.67
C TYR A 84 2.31 -3.86 5.02
N VAL A 85 2.64 -2.79 5.73
CA VAL A 85 2.60 -1.42 5.25
C VAL A 85 3.98 -0.82 5.43
N LYS A 86 4.60 -0.36 4.35
CA LYS A 86 5.92 0.28 4.35
C LYS A 86 5.97 1.36 3.27
N ARG A 87 7.02 2.18 3.32
CA ARG A 87 7.30 3.21 2.33
C ARG A 87 8.26 2.68 1.27
N VAL A 88 7.99 2.98 0.02
CA VAL A 88 8.88 2.70 -1.12
C VAL A 88 10.09 3.61 -1.02
N ILE A 89 11.27 3.01 -0.96
CA ILE A 89 12.56 3.71 -0.88
C ILE A 89 13.38 3.51 -2.15
N GLY A 90 13.52 2.28 -2.61
CA GLY A 90 14.23 1.94 -3.85
C GLY A 90 13.27 1.48 -4.93
N LEU A 91 13.48 2.00 -6.14
CA LEU A 91 12.73 1.65 -7.34
C LEU A 91 13.46 0.55 -8.13
N PRO A 92 12.77 -0.13 -9.06
CA PRO A 92 13.40 -1.13 -9.94
C PRO A 92 14.66 -0.60 -10.62
N GLY A 93 15.73 -1.39 -10.61
CA GLY A 93 17.03 -1.06 -11.22
C GLY A 93 17.95 -0.20 -10.38
N GLU A 94 17.51 0.36 -9.26
CA GLU A 94 18.32 1.22 -8.41
C GLU A 94 19.15 0.45 -7.38
N THR A 95 20.17 1.10 -6.88
CA THR A 95 20.98 0.62 -5.75
C THR A 95 20.68 1.44 -4.51
N VAL A 96 20.22 0.78 -3.44
CA VAL A 96 19.93 1.41 -2.15
C VAL A 96 21.03 1.11 -1.15
N GLU A 97 21.51 2.12 -0.47
CA GLU A 97 22.53 1.98 0.56
C GLU A 97 22.28 2.95 1.72
N LEU A 98 22.51 2.48 2.94
CA LEU A 98 22.51 3.31 4.13
C LEU A 98 23.92 3.33 4.73
N ARG A 99 24.51 4.52 4.86
CA ARG A 99 25.83 4.76 5.44
C ARG A 99 25.77 5.85 6.49
N ALA A 100 26.25 5.58 7.68
CA ALA A 100 26.25 6.54 8.80
C ALA A 100 24.88 7.19 9.02
N GLY A 101 23.82 6.40 8.94
CA GLY A 101 22.44 6.85 9.13
C GLY A 101 21.81 7.59 7.94
N LYS A 102 22.54 7.75 6.84
CA LYS A 102 22.10 8.48 5.64
C LYS A 102 21.74 7.54 4.50
N LEU A 103 20.70 7.89 3.78
CA LEU A 103 20.23 7.13 2.63
C LEU A 103 20.90 7.60 1.33
N TYR A 104 21.39 6.64 0.56
CA TYR A 104 21.97 6.85 -0.78
C TYR A 104 21.20 5.99 -1.79
N ILE A 105 20.89 6.61 -2.93
CA ILE A 105 20.30 5.94 -4.11
C ILE A 105 21.26 6.14 -5.26
N ASP A 106 21.72 5.03 -5.86
CA ASP A 106 22.75 5.02 -6.92
C ASP A 106 24.01 5.81 -6.53
N GLY A 107 24.39 5.71 -5.26
CA GLY A 107 25.53 6.41 -4.69
C GLY A 107 25.31 7.90 -4.38
N VAL A 108 24.13 8.45 -4.69
CA VAL A 108 23.77 9.84 -4.43
C VAL A 108 23.00 9.95 -3.11
N PHE A 109 23.46 10.81 -2.20
CA PHE A 109 22.75 11.12 -0.96
C PHE A 109 21.37 11.69 -1.26
N THR A 110 20.38 11.21 -0.53
CA THR A 110 19.00 11.74 -0.60
C THR A 110 18.50 12.08 0.79
N ASP A 111 17.88 13.25 0.93
CA ASP A 111 17.16 13.70 2.10
C ASP A 111 15.64 13.64 1.93
N ALA A 112 15.17 12.92 0.90
CA ALA A 112 13.76 12.84 0.51
C ALA A 112 12.81 12.51 1.67
N PHE A 113 13.33 11.97 2.78
CA PHE A 113 12.59 11.60 3.98
C PHE A 113 13.16 12.22 5.25
N ALA A 114 13.87 13.34 5.15
CA ALA A 114 14.45 14.04 6.29
C ALA A 114 13.41 14.48 7.33
N GLN A 115 12.17 14.75 6.88
CA GLN A 115 11.06 15.09 7.78
C GLN A 115 10.64 13.95 8.73
N LEU A 116 11.11 12.73 8.49
CA LEU A 116 10.82 11.59 9.38
C LEU A 116 11.72 11.58 10.62
N ASP A 117 12.68 12.50 10.72
CA ASP A 117 13.58 12.76 11.86
C ASP A 117 14.19 11.49 12.49
N THR A 118 14.49 10.51 11.64
CA THR A 118 15.01 9.22 12.10
C THR A 118 16.36 8.93 11.49
N VAL A 119 17.40 9.15 12.28
CA VAL A 119 18.73 8.62 11.95
C VAL A 119 18.66 7.10 12.00
N THR A 120 18.85 6.46 10.84
CA THR A 120 18.85 5.00 10.76
C THR A 120 20.10 4.45 11.43
N ALA A 121 19.95 3.60 12.44
CA ALA A 121 21.07 2.95 13.07
C ALA A 121 21.71 1.91 12.14
N GLY A 122 23.05 1.89 12.07
CA GLY A 122 23.83 0.92 11.28
C GLY A 122 23.99 1.29 9.82
N ASP A 123 24.84 0.51 9.15
CA ASP A 123 25.11 0.57 7.72
C ASP A 123 24.48 -0.64 7.05
N TRP A 124 23.82 -0.45 5.91
CA TRP A 124 23.03 -1.45 5.21
C TRP A 124 23.23 -1.37 3.70
N GLY A 125 23.35 -2.50 3.06
CA GLY A 125 23.52 -2.58 1.62
C GLY A 125 24.99 -2.68 1.18
N PRO A 126 25.30 -2.36 -0.09
CA PRO A 126 24.35 -1.92 -1.12
C PRO A 126 23.38 -3.03 -1.55
N TYR A 127 22.12 -2.65 -1.81
CA TYR A 127 21.05 -3.52 -2.29
C TYR A 127 20.69 -3.15 -3.73
N ALA A 128 21.03 -3.98 -4.71
CA ALA A 128 20.59 -3.78 -6.09
C ALA A 128 19.13 -4.26 -6.23
N VAL A 129 18.22 -3.32 -6.49
CA VAL A 129 16.78 -3.61 -6.59
C VAL A 129 16.47 -4.26 -7.93
N PRO A 130 15.85 -5.47 -7.97
CA PRO A 130 15.48 -6.12 -9.22
C PRO A 130 14.43 -5.32 -10.01
N GLU A 131 14.37 -5.53 -11.35
CA GLU A 131 13.49 -4.80 -12.28
C GLU A 131 11.99 -4.86 -11.97
N ASN A 132 11.53 -5.86 -11.27
CA ASN A 132 10.11 -6.03 -10.90
C ASN A 132 9.88 -6.00 -9.38
N ALA A 133 10.74 -5.32 -8.64
CA ALA A 133 10.70 -5.31 -7.20
C ALA A 133 11.00 -3.92 -6.64
N TYR A 134 10.72 -3.75 -5.36
CA TYR A 134 10.89 -2.50 -4.62
C TYR A 134 11.61 -2.77 -3.31
N PHE A 135 12.47 -1.85 -2.91
CA PHE A 135 13.04 -1.82 -1.58
C PHE A 135 12.20 -0.89 -0.71
N VAL A 136 11.72 -1.40 0.42
CA VAL A 136 10.79 -0.66 1.29
C VAL A 136 11.32 -0.57 2.70
N MET A 137 11.00 0.53 3.38
CA MET A 137 11.36 0.73 4.79
C MET A 137 10.18 1.29 5.57
N GLY A 138 10.16 1.02 6.88
CA GLY A 138 9.28 1.72 7.79
C GLY A 138 9.76 3.15 8.03
N ASP A 139 8.84 4.05 8.32
CA ASP A 139 9.15 5.44 8.66
C ASP A 139 9.83 5.54 10.02
N ASN A 140 9.44 4.68 10.96
CA ASN A 140 10.14 4.47 12.23
C ASN A 140 11.36 3.56 12.01
N ARG A 141 12.42 4.11 11.46
CA ARG A 141 13.63 3.42 10.96
C ARG A 141 14.21 2.40 11.93
N ASN A 142 14.25 2.72 13.20
CA ASN A 142 14.88 1.88 14.24
C ASN A 142 13.92 0.88 14.87
N HIS A 143 12.60 0.99 14.60
CA HIS A 143 11.57 0.10 15.11
C HIS A 143 10.74 -0.50 13.97
N SER A 144 11.39 -0.81 12.86
CA SER A 144 10.74 -1.41 11.70
C SER A 144 11.46 -2.68 11.25
N TRP A 145 10.70 -3.75 11.12
CA TRP A 145 11.11 -4.96 10.42
C TRP A 145 10.74 -4.80 8.95
N ASP A 146 11.75 -4.63 8.06
CA ASP A 146 11.55 -4.27 6.68
C ASP A 146 12.63 -4.86 5.77
N SER A 147 12.77 -4.38 4.53
CA SER A 147 13.69 -4.87 3.51
C SER A 147 15.14 -5.07 3.98
N ARG A 148 15.55 -4.37 5.01
CA ARG A 148 16.90 -4.51 5.58
C ARG A 148 17.12 -5.84 6.30
N PHE A 149 16.03 -6.44 6.81
CA PHE A 149 16.06 -7.57 7.74
C PHE A 149 15.46 -8.86 7.16
N TRP A 150 14.65 -8.74 6.08
CA TRP A 150 13.99 -9.89 5.48
C TRP A 150 14.97 -10.78 4.71
N SER A 151 14.70 -12.08 4.71
CA SER A 151 15.42 -13.06 3.88
C SER A 151 15.17 -12.78 2.39
N ASN A 152 13.91 -12.48 2.05
CA ASN A 152 13.52 -11.98 0.74
C ASN A 152 13.45 -10.45 0.81
N THR A 153 14.58 -9.80 0.67
CA THR A 153 14.78 -8.36 0.84
C THR A 153 13.76 -7.49 0.10
N PHE A 154 13.28 -7.92 -1.07
CA PHE A 154 12.51 -7.08 -1.99
C PHE A 154 11.04 -7.45 -2.06
N VAL A 155 10.18 -6.43 -2.17
CA VAL A 155 8.75 -6.60 -2.43
C VAL A 155 8.52 -6.67 -3.94
N LEU A 156 8.06 -7.83 -4.42
CA LEU A 156 7.72 -7.98 -5.83
C LEU A 156 6.52 -7.12 -6.20
N ARG A 157 6.52 -6.55 -7.43
CA ARG A 157 5.41 -5.74 -7.95
C ARG A 157 4.05 -6.44 -7.80
N LYS A 158 3.98 -7.74 -8.06
CA LYS A 158 2.75 -8.54 -7.96
C LYS A 158 2.22 -8.72 -6.53
N ALA A 159 3.08 -8.54 -5.53
CA ALA A 159 2.70 -8.65 -4.12
C ALA A 159 2.07 -7.35 -3.59
N ILE A 160 2.22 -6.23 -4.32
CA ILE A 160 1.69 -4.93 -3.92
C ILE A 160 0.18 -4.90 -4.17
N LEU A 161 -0.58 -4.63 -3.12
CA LEU A 161 -2.03 -4.63 -3.12
C LEU A 161 -2.61 -3.25 -3.43
N GLY A 162 -2.01 -2.17 -2.90
CA GLY A 162 -2.52 -0.82 -3.09
C GLY A 162 -1.64 0.25 -2.45
N LYS A 163 -2.03 1.51 -2.69
CA LYS A 163 -1.42 2.71 -2.11
C LYS A 163 -2.27 3.23 -0.96
N VAL A 164 -1.66 3.54 0.16
CA VAL A 164 -2.33 4.23 1.26
C VAL A 164 -2.56 5.69 0.87
N THR A 165 -3.82 6.09 0.80
CA THR A 165 -4.22 7.43 0.33
C THR A 165 -4.80 8.30 1.43
N LEU A 166 -5.38 7.69 2.47
CA LEU A 166 -6.00 8.41 3.58
C LEU A 166 -5.77 7.67 4.90
N ARG A 167 -5.57 8.45 5.98
CA ARG A 167 -5.64 7.95 7.37
C ARG A 167 -6.72 8.70 8.13
N TYR A 168 -7.38 8.07 9.08
CA TYR A 168 -8.38 8.69 9.98
C TYR A 168 -8.48 7.97 11.32
#